data_7a2341b255dcd39bfdcc0195711e4762
#
_entry.id   7a2341b255dcd39bfdcc0195711e4762
#
_cell.length_a   1.000
_cell.length_b   1.000
_cell.length_c   1.000
_cell.angle_alpha   90.00
_cell.angle_beta   90.00
_cell.angle_gamma   90.00
#
_symmetry.space_group_name_H-M   'P 1'
#
loop_
_entity.id
_entity.type
_entity.pdbx_description
1 polymer ?
#
loop_
_entity_poly.entity_id
_entity_poly.type
_entity_poly.pdbx_seq_one_letter_code
_entity_poly.pdbx_strand_id
1 'polypeptide(L)'
;MQAALPIRSRLLHALRSFFHERGFVEVETPVRLAAPALELHIDAEPAGDHWLRTSPELHMKRLLAGGLEQIFQLGPCFRRGERGDRHHPEYTMLEWYRARADYTDILADTKALLAYCAQAVLGRTDLVYRGQKIALLPRWERLTVAEAFQQWAGWNPVTQWDAERFDLDLVEKVEPNLPREVPVVLTDYP
;
A
#
# COMPACT_ATOMS: atom_id res chain seq x y z
N MET A 1 18.85 8.47 13.86
CA MET A 1 19.12 8.37 12.42
C MET A 1 20.06 7.22 12.06
N GLN A 2 21.24 7.07 12.63
CA GLN A 2 22.20 5.98 12.30
C GLN A 2 21.63 4.56 12.46
N ALA A 3 20.78 4.28 13.45
CA ALA A 3 20.19 2.94 13.64
C ALA A 3 19.09 2.57 12.62
N ALA A 4 18.45 3.53 11.98
CA ALA A 4 17.37 3.29 11.03
C ALA A 4 17.87 2.85 9.64
N LEU A 5 19.03 3.32 9.20
CA LEU A 5 19.57 3.00 7.88
C LEU A 5 19.89 1.52 7.66
N PRO A 6 20.52 0.79 8.61
CA PRO A 6 20.72 -0.65 8.46
C PRO A 6 19.39 -1.44 8.44
N ILE A 7 18.40 -1.01 9.21
CA ILE A 7 17.07 -1.62 9.21
C ILE A 7 16.41 -1.41 7.85
N ARG A 8 16.43 -0.18 7.33
CA ARG A 8 15.92 0.14 6.00
C ARG A 8 16.61 -0.69 4.91
N SER A 9 17.93 -0.81 4.97
CA SER A 9 18.69 -1.62 4.00
C SER A 9 18.26 -3.07 4.00
N ARG A 10 18.13 -3.69 5.19
CA ARG A 10 17.61 -5.07 5.33
C ARG A 10 16.18 -5.21 4.81
N LEU A 11 15.32 -4.22 5.10
CA LEU A 11 13.95 -4.23 4.61
C LEU A 11 13.88 -4.18 3.08
N LEU A 12 14.64 -3.27 2.44
CA LEU A 12 14.67 -3.15 0.98
C LEU A 12 15.20 -4.43 0.32
N HIS A 13 16.18 -5.08 0.94
CA HIS A 13 16.68 -6.38 0.48
C HIS A 13 15.60 -7.47 0.63
N ALA A 14 14.95 -7.57 1.79
CA ALA A 14 13.90 -8.54 2.03
C ALA A 14 12.71 -8.39 1.07
N LEU A 15 12.31 -7.15 0.77
CA LEU A 15 11.25 -6.87 -0.21
C LEU A 15 11.61 -7.44 -1.59
N ARG A 16 12.82 -7.18 -2.09
CA ARG A 16 13.26 -7.72 -3.38
C ARG A 16 13.35 -9.25 -3.36
N SER A 17 13.95 -9.83 -2.33
CA SER A 17 14.06 -11.28 -2.20
C SER A 17 12.69 -11.95 -2.22
N PHE A 18 11.72 -11.41 -1.48
CA PHE A 18 10.35 -11.93 -1.45
C PHE A 18 9.74 -12.07 -2.84
N PHE A 19 9.84 -11.03 -3.66
CA PHE A 19 9.25 -11.01 -4.99
C PHE A 19 10.04 -11.88 -5.98
N HIS A 20 11.37 -11.82 -5.97
CA HIS A 20 12.20 -12.66 -6.85
C HIS A 20 12.03 -14.14 -6.56
N GLU A 21 11.96 -14.56 -5.29
CA GLU A 21 11.72 -15.95 -4.90
C GLU A 21 10.35 -16.47 -5.37
N ARG A 22 9.41 -15.59 -5.68
CA ARG A 22 8.07 -15.91 -6.20
C ARG A 22 7.91 -15.69 -7.69
N GLY A 23 9.01 -15.46 -8.40
CA GLY A 23 9.02 -15.35 -9.86
C GLY A 23 8.54 -14.01 -10.41
N PHE A 24 8.41 -12.98 -9.56
CA PHE A 24 8.13 -11.63 -10.05
C PHE A 24 9.35 -11.02 -10.72
N VAL A 25 9.11 -10.31 -11.81
CA VAL A 25 10.13 -9.51 -12.50
C VAL A 25 10.18 -8.12 -11.89
N GLU A 26 11.36 -7.69 -11.40
CA GLU A 26 11.56 -6.29 -11.02
C GLU A 26 11.61 -5.44 -12.28
N VAL A 27 10.78 -4.40 -12.33
CA VAL A 27 10.71 -3.47 -13.47
C VAL A 27 11.08 -2.07 -13.02
N GLU A 28 11.58 -1.27 -13.96
CA GLU A 28 11.83 0.15 -13.77
C GLU A 28 11.08 0.94 -14.83
N THR A 29 10.17 1.79 -14.39
CA THR A 29 9.39 2.67 -15.27
C THR A 29 9.89 4.11 -15.17
N PRO A 30 9.61 4.98 -16.17
CA PRO A 30 10.08 6.35 -16.16
C PRO A 30 9.67 7.11 -14.91
N VAL A 31 10.61 7.88 -14.36
CA VAL A 31 10.40 8.79 -13.23
C VAL A 31 9.89 10.15 -13.69
N ARG A 32 10.42 10.63 -14.85
CA ARG A 32 10.04 11.91 -15.45
C ARG A 32 9.07 11.68 -16.59
N LEU A 33 7.89 12.24 -16.51
CA LEU A 33 6.73 11.98 -17.38
C LEU A 33 6.35 13.22 -18.17
N ALA A 34 5.92 13.04 -19.42
CA ALA A 34 5.38 14.12 -20.25
C ALA A 34 4.01 14.62 -19.75
N ALA A 35 3.25 13.77 -19.05
CA ALA A 35 2.00 14.12 -18.38
C ALA A 35 1.92 13.39 -17.03
N PRO A 36 1.40 14.04 -15.98
CA PRO A 36 1.18 13.38 -14.69
C PRO A 36 0.01 12.41 -14.78
N ALA A 37 -0.08 11.49 -13.80
CA ALA A 37 -1.31 10.74 -13.57
C ALA A 37 -2.43 11.71 -13.15
N LEU A 38 -3.65 11.46 -13.65
CA LEU A 38 -4.82 12.27 -13.32
C LEU A 38 -5.47 11.70 -12.04
N GLU A 39 -4.98 12.15 -10.90
CA GLU A 39 -5.50 11.78 -9.58
C GLU A 39 -6.06 13.04 -8.91
N LEU A 40 -7.30 12.98 -8.45
CA LEU A 40 -8.08 14.15 -7.99
C LEU A 40 -7.41 14.92 -6.84
N HIS A 41 -6.72 14.22 -5.94
CA HIS A 41 -6.16 14.80 -4.73
C HIS A 41 -4.64 14.67 -4.62
N ILE A 42 -3.96 14.34 -5.73
CA ILE A 42 -2.51 14.14 -5.75
C ILE A 42 -1.89 15.03 -6.82
N ASP A 43 -1.09 15.99 -6.36
CA ASP A 43 -0.36 16.89 -7.24
C ASP A 43 1.03 16.34 -7.59
N ALA A 44 1.35 16.32 -8.88
CA ALA A 44 2.68 15.94 -9.35
C ALA A 44 3.67 17.11 -9.17
N GLU A 45 4.92 16.78 -8.83
CA GLU A 45 6.03 17.73 -8.75
C GLU A 45 6.51 18.10 -10.16
N PRO A 46 6.57 19.39 -10.55
CA PRO A 46 7.07 19.78 -11.86
C PRO A 46 8.58 19.56 -12.00
N ALA A 47 9.01 19.16 -13.19
CA ALA A 47 10.39 18.89 -13.55
C ALA A 47 10.72 19.50 -14.94
N GLY A 48 10.77 20.84 -15.01
CA GLY A 48 10.88 21.61 -16.24
C GLY A 48 9.56 21.58 -17.01
N ASP A 49 9.58 21.07 -18.25
CA ASP A 49 8.42 20.87 -19.11
C ASP A 49 7.71 19.50 -18.88
N HIS A 50 8.10 18.77 -17.85
CA HIS A 50 7.60 17.46 -17.47
C HIS A 50 7.20 17.44 -16.00
N TRP A 51 6.80 16.26 -15.51
CA TRP A 51 6.45 16.01 -14.10
C TRP A 51 7.15 14.77 -13.56
N LEU A 52 7.44 14.78 -12.27
CA LEU A 52 7.87 13.57 -11.57
C LEU A 52 6.64 12.69 -11.28
N ARG A 53 6.81 11.38 -11.39
CA ARG A 53 5.72 10.42 -11.18
C ARG A 53 5.21 10.43 -9.74
N THR A 54 3.90 10.37 -9.57
CA THR A 54 3.21 10.17 -8.29
C THR A 54 3.05 8.69 -7.95
N SER A 55 3.05 7.83 -8.97
CA SER A 55 2.99 6.37 -8.92
C SER A 55 3.51 5.79 -10.24
N PRO A 56 4.07 4.58 -10.28
CA PRO A 56 4.42 3.86 -11.51
C PRO A 56 3.23 3.15 -12.16
N GLU A 57 2.04 3.14 -11.56
CA GLU A 57 0.88 2.32 -11.90
C GLU A 57 0.58 2.26 -13.41
N LEU A 58 0.38 3.40 -14.06
CA LEU A 58 -0.02 3.44 -15.47
C LEU A 58 1.02 2.81 -16.40
N HIS A 59 2.30 2.97 -16.08
CA HIS A 59 3.38 2.37 -16.85
C HIS A 59 3.52 0.87 -16.57
N MET A 60 3.36 0.45 -15.30
CA MET A 60 3.35 -0.96 -14.94
C MET A 60 2.17 -1.71 -15.58
N LYS A 61 0.98 -1.11 -15.63
CA LYS A 61 -0.17 -1.67 -16.34
C LYS A 61 0.06 -1.84 -17.84
N ARG A 62 0.83 -0.95 -18.48
CA ARG A 62 1.26 -1.12 -19.88
C ARG A 62 2.19 -2.32 -20.05
N LEU A 63 3.07 -2.59 -19.10
CA LEU A 63 3.93 -3.77 -19.11
C LEU A 63 3.13 -5.07 -19.00
N LEU A 64 2.08 -5.09 -18.16
CA LEU A 64 1.14 -6.21 -18.08
C LEU A 64 0.41 -6.41 -19.40
N ALA A 65 -0.10 -5.33 -20.01
CA ALA A 65 -0.73 -5.38 -21.34
C ALA A 65 0.24 -5.85 -22.43
N GLY A 66 1.54 -5.63 -22.26
CA GLY A 66 2.63 -6.14 -23.12
C GLY A 66 2.98 -7.61 -22.89
N GLY A 67 2.31 -8.30 -21.95
CA GLY A 67 2.46 -9.74 -21.74
C GLY A 67 3.29 -10.15 -20.52
N LEU A 68 3.77 -9.23 -19.69
CA LEU A 68 4.36 -9.58 -18.41
C LEU A 68 3.26 -10.01 -17.43
N GLU A 69 3.44 -11.12 -16.71
CA GLU A 69 2.39 -11.69 -15.87
C GLU A 69 2.51 -11.33 -14.39
N GLN A 70 3.74 -11.21 -13.88
CA GLN A 70 4.02 -10.89 -12.47
C GLN A 70 5.18 -9.90 -12.42
N ILE A 71 4.91 -8.68 -11.98
CA ILE A 71 5.89 -7.59 -11.94
C ILE A 71 5.82 -6.86 -10.60
N PHE A 72 6.96 -6.34 -10.16
CA PHE A 72 7.02 -5.41 -9.06
C PHE A 72 8.01 -4.28 -9.35
N GLN A 73 7.83 -3.17 -8.69
CA GLN A 73 8.73 -2.03 -8.73
C GLN A 73 8.91 -1.45 -7.33
N LEU A 74 10.14 -1.15 -6.98
CA LEU A 74 10.51 -0.48 -5.74
C LEU A 74 11.36 0.75 -6.10
N GLY A 75 10.79 1.94 -6.00
CA GLY A 75 11.47 3.15 -6.47
C GLY A 75 10.86 4.46 -5.97
N PRO A 76 11.51 5.60 -6.30
CA PRO A 76 11.06 6.91 -5.84
C PRO A 76 9.75 7.33 -6.51
N CYS A 77 8.87 7.94 -5.71
CA CYS A 77 7.68 8.66 -6.14
C CYS A 77 7.63 10.01 -5.45
N PHE A 78 6.90 10.95 -6.06
CA PHE A 78 6.88 12.36 -5.66
C PHE A 78 5.44 12.86 -5.64
N ARG A 79 5.04 13.47 -4.53
CA ARG A 79 3.72 14.07 -4.36
C ARG A 79 3.87 15.46 -3.79
N ARG A 80 3.57 16.46 -4.60
CA ARG A 80 3.78 17.85 -4.29
C ARG A 80 2.95 18.28 -3.08
N GLY A 81 3.60 18.93 -2.13
CA GLY A 81 2.93 19.50 -0.95
C GLY A 81 2.56 18.48 0.13
N GLU A 82 2.68 17.18 -0.10
CA GLU A 82 2.42 16.17 0.93
C GLU A 82 3.50 16.22 2.03
N ARG A 83 3.19 16.87 3.15
CA ARG A 83 4.03 16.97 4.34
C ARG A 83 3.22 16.72 5.60
N GLY A 84 3.68 15.80 6.42
CA GLY A 84 3.03 15.45 7.67
C GLY A 84 3.77 14.33 8.40
N ASP A 85 3.22 13.87 9.50
CA ASP A 85 3.81 12.81 10.33
C ASP A 85 3.99 11.48 9.57
N ARG A 86 3.22 11.27 8.51
CA ARG A 86 3.21 10.05 7.71
C ARG A 86 3.51 10.27 6.23
N HIS A 87 3.69 11.53 5.80
CA HIS A 87 3.85 11.89 4.40
C HIS A 87 5.12 12.70 4.18
N HIS A 88 5.83 12.35 3.12
CA HIS A 88 6.94 13.12 2.57
C HIS A 88 6.72 13.33 1.08
N PRO A 89 7.09 14.50 0.53
CA PRO A 89 6.91 14.79 -0.89
C PRO A 89 7.75 13.89 -1.81
N GLU A 90 8.82 13.29 -1.27
CA GLU A 90 9.60 12.23 -1.93
C GLU A 90 9.64 11.01 -1.02
N TYR A 91 9.28 9.83 -1.55
CA TYR A 91 9.27 8.58 -0.81
C TYR A 91 9.53 7.38 -1.72
N THR A 92 9.83 6.25 -1.14
CA THR A 92 9.99 4.99 -1.88
C THR A 92 8.67 4.24 -1.89
N MET A 93 8.13 4.00 -3.07
CA MET A 93 6.92 3.22 -3.28
C MET A 93 7.28 1.80 -3.71
N LEU A 94 6.57 0.84 -3.15
CA LEU A 94 6.52 -0.54 -3.63
C LEU A 94 5.16 -0.77 -4.26
N GLU A 95 5.15 -1.16 -5.52
CA GLU A 95 3.95 -1.64 -6.23
C GLU A 95 4.23 -2.99 -6.87
N TRP A 96 3.22 -3.86 -6.91
CA TRP A 96 3.29 -5.13 -7.64
C TRP A 96 1.95 -5.47 -8.26
N TYR A 97 2.01 -6.26 -9.32
CA TYR A 97 0.86 -6.64 -10.11
C TYR A 97 0.96 -8.10 -10.55
N ARG A 98 -0.19 -8.74 -10.64
CA ARG A 98 -0.36 -10.09 -11.17
C ARG A 98 -1.44 -10.07 -12.25
N ALA A 99 -1.14 -10.55 -13.44
CA ALA A 99 -2.14 -10.84 -14.46
C ALA A 99 -2.98 -12.07 -14.05
N ARG A 100 -4.25 -12.09 -14.44
CA ARG A 100 -5.19 -13.19 -14.18
C ARG A 100 -5.37 -13.53 -12.69
N ALA A 101 -5.23 -12.52 -11.86
CA ALA A 101 -5.39 -12.59 -10.41
C ALA A 101 -6.41 -11.55 -9.96
N ASP A 102 -6.95 -11.72 -8.77
CA ASP A 102 -7.85 -10.74 -8.17
C ASP A 102 -7.26 -10.17 -6.85
N TYR A 103 -8.06 -9.35 -6.16
CA TYR A 103 -7.63 -8.71 -4.92
C TYR A 103 -7.37 -9.71 -3.79
N THR A 104 -7.93 -10.92 -3.84
CA THR A 104 -7.68 -11.95 -2.82
C THR A 104 -6.29 -12.54 -2.96
N ASP A 105 -5.76 -12.65 -4.19
CA ASP A 105 -4.37 -13.04 -4.46
C ASP A 105 -3.40 -11.95 -3.94
N ILE A 106 -3.72 -10.69 -4.19
CA ILE A 106 -2.92 -9.56 -3.68
C ILE A 106 -2.96 -9.49 -2.15
N LEU A 107 -4.09 -9.82 -1.53
CA LEU A 107 -4.19 -9.93 -0.08
C LEU A 107 -3.32 -11.07 0.46
N ALA A 108 -3.29 -12.21 -0.22
CA ALA A 108 -2.41 -13.34 0.14
C ALA A 108 -0.93 -12.94 0.02
N ASP A 109 -0.55 -12.26 -1.06
CA ASP A 109 0.80 -11.72 -1.23
C ASP A 109 1.15 -10.72 -0.12
N THR A 110 0.23 -9.82 0.22
CA THR A 110 0.44 -8.81 1.29
C THR A 110 0.69 -9.47 2.65
N LYS A 111 -0.11 -10.47 3.01
CA LYS A 111 0.07 -11.22 4.27
C LYS A 111 1.43 -11.91 4.32
N ALA A 112 1.79 -12.60 3.23
CA ALA A 112 3.06 -13.30 3.12
C ALA A 112 4.25 -12.33 3.14
N LEU A 113 4.16 -11.20 2.43
CA LEU A 113 5.18 -10.16 2.36
C LEU A 113 5.47 -9.57 3.73
N LEU A 114 4.44 -9.17 4.48
CA LEU A 114 4.62 -8.57 5.81
C LEU A 114 5.24 -9.55 6.80
N ALA A 115 4.81 -10.82 6.80
CA ALA A 115 5.39 -11.84 7.64
C ALA A 115 6.85 -12.14 7.26
N TYR A 116 7.16 -12.24 5.96
CA TYR A 116 8.52 -12.43 5.45
C TYR A 116 9.46 -11.29 5.85
N CYS A 117 9.03 -10.05 5.63
CA CYS A 117 9.83 -8.87 5.98
C CYS A 117 10.03 -8.76 7.49
N ALA A 118 9.01 -9.00 8.30
CA ALA A 118 9.13 -8.99 9.76
C ALA A 118 10.13 -10.05 10.24
N GLN A 119 10.05 -11.27 9.72
CA GLN A 119 11.00 -12.34 10.02
C GLN A 119 12.43 -11.98 9.61
N ALA A 120 12.61 -11.45 8.41
CA ALA A 120 13.94 -11.08 7.88
C ALA A 120 14.59 -9.90 8.64
N VAL A 121 13.79 -8.94 9.08
CA VAL A 121 14.29 -7.71 9.72
C VAL A 121 14.33 -7.79 11.23
N LEU A 122 13.32 -8.41 11.85
CA LEU A 122 13.12 -8.46 13.30
C LEU A 122 13.41 -9.85 13.91
N GLY A 123 13.55 -10.91 13.11
CA GLY A 123 13.70 -12.28 13.56
C GLY A 123 12.41 -12.88 14.15
N ARG A 124 11.28 -12.26 13.92
CA ARG A 124 9.96 -12.67 14.45
C ARG A 124 8.83 -12.15 13.56
N THR A 125 7.64 -12.75 13.66
CA THR A 125 6.45 -12.39 12.88
C THR A 125 5.44 -11.53 13.65
N ASP A 126 5.84 -10.97 14.78
CA ASP A 126 5.09 -9.94 15.50
C ASP A 126 5.89 -8.62 15.51
N LEU A 127 5.20 -7.52 15.56
CA LEU A 127 5.82 -6.20 15.61
C LEU A 127 5.18 -5.34 16.71
N VAL A 128 5.86 -4.27 17.09
CA VAL A 128 5.32 -3.26 17.99
C VAL A 128 5.16 -1.96 17.20
N TYR A 129 3.95 -1.46 17.12
CA TYR A 129 3.64 -0.19 16.49
C TYR A 129 2.89 0.72 17.48
N ARG A 130 3.44 1.91 17.76
CA ARG A 130 2.90 2.87 18.73
C ARG A 130 2.59 2.24 20.10
N GLY A 131 3.48 1.36 20.56
CA GLY A 131 3.32 0.66 21.83
C GLY A 131 2.39 -0.55 21.83
N GLN A 132 1.66 -0.77 20.73
CA GLN A 132 0.76 -1.91 20.56
C GLN A 132 1.49 -3.08 19.90
N LYS A 133 1.38 -4.27 20.48
CA LYS A 133 1.89 -5.49 19.85
C LYS A 133 0.89 -5.99 18.81
N ILE A 134 1.37 -6.24 17.60
CA ILE A 134 0.57 -6.71 16.46
C ILE A 134 1.11 -8.07 16.01
N ALA A 135 0.27 -9.09 16.03
CA ALA A 135 0.59 -10.42 15.51
C ALA A 135 0.27 -10.47 14.01
N LEU A 136 1.30 -10.63 13.16
CA LEU A 136 1.11 -10.75 11.71
C LEU A 136 0.64 -12.14 11.27
N LEU A 137 0.81 -13.14 12.13
CA LEU A 137 0.37 -14.53 11.92
C LEU A 137 -0.26 -15.06 13.21
N PRO A 138 -1.14 -16.05 13.12
CA PRO A 138 -1.63 -16.72 11.91
C PRO A 138 -2.83 -16.01 11.27
N ARG A 139 -3.51 -15.11 12.00
CA ARG A 139 -4.82 -14.58 11.61
C ARG A 139 -4.78 -13.10 11.29
N TRP A 140 -5.46 -12.72 10.20
CA TRP A 140 -5.91 -11.36 9.91
C TRP A 140 -7.43 -11.32 9.99
N GLU A 141 -7.97 -10.23 10.47
CA GLU A 141 -9.42 -10.01 10.43
C GLU A 141 -9.81 -9.41 9.08
N ARG A 142 -10.94 -9.84 8.56
CA ARG A 142 -11.52 -9.32 7.33
C ARG A 142 -12.93 -8.86 7.61
N LEU A 143 -13.23 -7.64 7.21
CA LEU A 143 -14.55 -7.02 7.29
C LEU A 143 -14.83 -6.37 5.94
N THR A 144 -16.08 -6.44 5.49
CA THR A 144 -16.51 -5.56 4.41
C THR A 144 -16.69 -4.14 4.92
N VAL A 145 -16.54 -3.16 4.05
CA VAL A 145 -16.84 -1.76 4.38
C VAL A 145 -18.28 -1.61 4.87
N ALA A 146 -19.22 -2.30 4.24
CA ALA A 146 -20.62 -2.31 4.67
C ALA A 146 -20.81 -2.77 6.12
N GLU A 147 -20.17 -3.89 6.52
CA GLU A 147 -20.21 -4.40 7.89
C GLU A 147 -19.57 -3.44 8.89
N ALA A 148 -18.38 -2.92 8.58
CA ALA A 148 -17.67 -2.00 9.45
C ALA A 148 -18.44 -0.70 9.68
N PHE A 149 -18.99 -0.10 8.61
CA PHE A 149 -19.77 1.12 8.71
C PHE A 149 -21.10 0.90 9.43
N GLN A 150 -21.79 -0.21 9.14
CA GLN A 150 -23.03 -0.54 9.86
C GLN A 150 -22.79 -0.71 11.36
N GLN A 151 -21.66 -1.33 11.72
CA GLN A 151 -21.31 -1.59 13.13
C GLN A 151 -20.92 -0.31 13.89
N TRP A 152 -20.11 0.57 13.29
CA TRP A 152 -19.52 1.69 14.03
C TRP A 152 -20.00 3.08 13.60
N ALA A 153 -20.50 3.23 12.38
CA ALA A 153 -21.06 4.49 11.89
C ALA A 153 -22.59 4.50 11.78
N GLY A 154 -23.25 3.33 11.89
CA GLY A 154 -24.70 3.20 11.93
C GLY A 154 -25.39 3.34 10.56
N TRP A 155 -24.64 3.21 9.46
CA TRP A 155 -25.18 3.27 8.10
C TRP A 155 -24.36 2.41 7.12
N ASN A 156 -24.90 2.19 5.91
CA ASN A 156 -24.25 1.37 4.89
C ASN A 156 -23.91 2.22 3.65
N PRO A 157 -22.63 2.55 3.41
CA PRO A 157 -22.22 3.38 2.29
C PRO A 157 -22.39 2.72 0.91
N VAL A 158 -22.48 1.39 0.84
CA VAL A 158 -22.71 0.68 -0.42
C VAL A 158 -24.14 0.91 -0.94
N THR A 159 -25.11 1.11 -0.03
CA THR A 159 -26.52 1.34 -0.39
C THR A 159 -26.92 2.81 -0.36
N GLN A 160 -26.18 3.65 0.38
CA GLN A 160 -26.48 5.08 0.59
C GLN A 160 -25.18 5.87 0.48
N TRP A 161 -24.68 6.03 -0.75
CA TRP A 161 -23.39 6.69 -0.96
C TRP A 161 -23.43 8.19 -0.67
N ASP A 162 -22.49 8.63 0.17
CA ASP A 162 -22.20 10.03 0.50
C ASP A 162 -20.69 10.14 0.73
N ALA A 163 -19.97 10.79 -0.17
CA ALA A 163 -18.52 10.83 -0.18
C ALA A 163 -17.94 11.55 1.04
N GLU A 164 -18.46 12.74 1.40
CA GLU A 164 -17.96 13.51 2.54
C GLU A 164 -18.19 12.78 3.86
N ARG A 165 -19.36 12.23 4.01
CA ARG A 165 -19.72 11.43 5.19
C ARG A 165 -18.90 10.14 5.27
N PHE A 166 -18.62 9.51 4.11
CA PHE A 166 -17.80 8.29 4.06
C PHE A 166 -16.39 8.56 4.59
N ASP A 167 -15.70 9.57 4.07
CA ASP A 167 -14.34 9.90 4.46
C ASP A 167 -14.25 10.28 5.95
N LEU A 168 -15.20 11.09 6.42
CA LEU A 168 -15.25 11.51 7.81
C LEU A 168 -15.51 10.33 8.75
N ASP A 169 -16.56 9.54 8.49
CA ASP A 169 -16.95 8.42 9.34
C ASP A 169 -15.92 7.28 9.31
N LEU A 170 -15.22 7.08 8.19
CA LEU A 170 -14.11 6.13 8.11
C LEU A 170 -13.03 6.47 9.14
N VAL A 171 -12.58 7.72 9.16
CA VAL A 171 -11.48 8.17 10.03
C VAL A 171 -11.91 8.35 11.48
N GLU A 172 -13.13 8.86 11.74
CA GLU A 172 -13.58 9.21 13.09
C GLU A 172 -14.28 8.05 13.81
N LYS A 173 -14.97 7.16 13.08
CA LYS A 173 -15.82 6.14 13.68
C LYS A 173 -15.39 4.70 13.38
N VAL A 174 -14.90 4.43 12.18
CA VAL A 174 -14.53 3.06 11.78
C VAL A 174 -13.10 2.73 12.21
N GLU A 175 -12.09 3.47 11.71
CA GLU A 175 -10.67 3.18 12.00
C GLU A 175 -10.33 3.11 13.49
N PRO A 176 -10.84 4.01 14.38
CA PRO A 176 -10.52 3.97 15.80
C PRO A 176 -11.04 2.72 16.52
N ASN A 177 -12.08 2.08 15.97
CA ASN A 177 -12.73 0.91 16.54
C ASN A 177 -12.28 -0.42 15.94
N LEU A 178 -11.41 -0.40 14.91
CA LEU A 178 -10.83 -1.63 14.38
C LEU A 178 -9.95 -2.35 15.42
N PRO A 179 -9.95 -3.70 15.42
CA PRO A 179 -9.03 -4.49 16.24
C PRO A 179 -7.57 -4.03 16.06
N ARG A 180 -6.81 -4.03 17.15
CA ARG A 180 -5.44 -3.47 17.15
C ARG A 180 -4.35 -4.52 17.35
N GLU A 181 -4.71 -5.74 17.76
CA GLU A 181 -3.76 -6.83 18.05
C GLU A 181 -3.38 -7.63 16.80
N VAL A 182 -4.17 -7.50 15.73
CA VAL A 182 -3.99 -8.19 14.45
C VAL A 182 -4.22 -7.21 13.31
N PRO A 183 -3.66 -7.45 12.11
CA PRO A 183 -4.02 -6.68 10.94
C PRO A 183 -5.49 -6.88 10.55
N VAL A 184 -6.15 -5.81 10.15
CA VAL A 184 -7.52 -5.80 9.66
C VAL A 184 -7.53 -5.41 8.20
N VAL A 185 -8.35 -6.09 7.41
CA VAL A 185 -8.56 -5.80 5.99
C VAL A 185 -10.01 -5.36 5.79
N LEU A 186 -10.19 -4.15 5.32
CA LEU A 186 -11.48 -3.67 4.82
C LEU A 186 -11.56 -4.01 3.33
N THR A 187 -12.67 -4.65 2.93
CA THR A 187 -12.93 -5.08 1.55
C THR A 187 -14.26 -4.53 1.05
N ASP A 188 -14.47 -4.65 -0.27
CA ASP A 188 -15.73 -4.35 -0.91
C ASP A 188 -16.15 -2.88 -0.67
N TYR A 189 -15.22 -1.97 -0.99
CA TYR A 189 -15.48 -0.52 -1.00
C TYR A 189 -16.58 -0.18 -2.01
N PRO A 190 -17.41 0.83 -1.72
CA PRO A 190 -18.48 1.28 -2.62
C PRO A 190 -17.96 1.87 -3.92
#